data_64a0f49e1968df639c668dcfd30eddc2
#
_entry.id   64a0f49e1968df639c668dcfd30eddc2
#
_cell.length_a   1.000
_cell.length_b   1.000
_cell.length_c   1.000
_cell.angle_alpha   90.00
_cell.angle_beta   90.00
_cell.angle_gamma   90.00
#
_symmetry.space_group_name_H-M   'P 1'
#
loop_
_entity.id
_entity.type
_entity.pdbx_description
1 polymer ?
#
loop_
_entity_poly.entity_id
_entity_poly.type
_entity_poly.pdbx_seq_one_letter_code
_entity_poly.pdbx_strand_id
1 'polypeptide(L)'
;MKIIVDMMGGDNAPLAVLEGAAQAVKEYGVNVIGVGDEALVRKTAQENSIPLDGIELVNCTETIEMCDEPARAIRQKKDSSIVVGLNMLKDGKGDAFVSAGSTGALHVGASLIVRTLKGIKRPALATMVPAKKQAYLLLDCGANVECRPEMLAAFAVMGSCYVNKVEGRRSPSVALANNGAEESKGTPMLREAHQLLKTTPGIRF
;
A
#
# COMPACT_ATOMS: atom_id res chain seq x y z
N MET A 1 -16.76 -8.19 -3.99
CA MET A 1 -15.59 -7.30 -3.86
C MET A 1 -14.82 -7.35 -5.17
N LYS A 2 -14.42 -6.20 -5.69
CA LYS A 2 -13.70 -6.08 -6.97
C LYS A 2 -12.30 -5.49 -6.71
N ILE A 3 -11.26 -6.26 -7.03
CA ILE A 3 -9.86 -5.89 -6.77
C ILE A 3 -9.17 -5.53 -8.07
N ILE A 4 -8.58 -4.35 -8.13
CA ILE A 4 -7.75 -3.92 -9.26
C ILE A 4 -6.34 -4.42 -9.00
N VAL A 5 -5.73 -5.09 -9.98
CA VAL A 5 -4.40 -5.71 -9.87
C VAL A 5 -3.49 -5.19 -10.98
N ASP A 6 -2.34 -4.66 -10.60
CA ASP A 6 -1.26 -4.28 -11.51
C ASP A 6 -0.58 -5.54 -12.04
N MET A 7 -0.90 -5.92 -13.28
CA MET A 7 -0.38 -7.13 -13.91
C MET A 7 1.10 -7.01 -14.35
N MET A 8 1.63 -5.79 -14.36
CA MET A 8 3.00 -5.51 -14.81
C MET A 8 3.98 -5.27 -13.66
N GLY A 9 3.50 -5.29 -12.42
CA GLY A 9 4.32 -5.01 -11.24
C GLY A 9 5.03 -6.25 -10.70
N GLY A 10 6.35 -6.12 -10.44
CA GLY A 10 7.18 -7.17 -9.84
C GLY A 10 8.08 -7.91 -10.81
N ASP A 11 9.10 -8.58 -10.28
CA ASP A 11 10.19 -9.20 -11.06
C ASP A 11 9.72 -10.37 -11.95
N ASN A 12 8.62 -11.04 -11.57
CA ASN A 12 8.05 -12.19 -12.29
C ASN A 12 6.69 -11.85 -12.93
N ALA A 13 6.43 -10.58 -13.19
CA ALA A 13 5.23 -10.16 -13.90
C ALA A 13 5.33 -10.51 -15.41
N PRO A 14 4.21 -10.83 -16.09
CA PRO A 14 2.88 -10.91 -15.53
C PRO A 14 2.53 -12.28 -14.91
N LEU A 15 3.36 -13.32 -15.09
CA LEU A 15 3.04 -14.72 -14.76
C LEU A 15 2.65 -14.90 -13.28
N ALA A 16 3.54 -14.54 -12.37
CA ALA A 16 3.28 -14.74 -10.92
C ALA A 16 2.06 -13.93 -10.42
N VAL A 17 1.87 -12.73 -10.98
CA VAL A 17 0.72 -11.89 -10.63
C VAL A 17 -0.58 -12.51 -11.13
N LEU A 18 -0.57 -13.03 -12.36
CA LEU A 18 -1.72 -13.68 -12.98
C LEU A 18 -2.11 -14.98 -12.25
N GLU A 19 -1.12 -15.81 -11.88
CA GLU A 19 -1.34 -17.01 -11.07
C GLU A 19 -1.99 -16.65 -9.72
N GLY A 20 -1.44 -15.65 -9.03
CA GLY A 20 -2.00 -15.16 -7.76
C GLY A 20 -3.41 -14.59 -7.90
N ALA A 21 -3.69 -13.87 -8.98
CA ALA A 21 -5.02 -13.34 -9.29
C ALA A 21 -6.04 -14.46 -9.53
N ALA A 22 -5.68 -15.47 -10.36
CA ALA A 22 -6.56 -16.61 -10.62
C ALA A 22 -6.82 -17.45 -9.35
N GLN A 23 -5.78 -17.64 -8.51
CA GLN A 23 -5.93 -18.29 -7.22
C GLN A 23 -6.88 -17.50 -6.30
N ALA A 24 -6.73 -16.18 -6.22
CA ALA A 24 -7.59 -15.33 -5.39
C ALA A 24 -9.06 -15.38 -5.83
N VAL A 25 -9.33 -15.38 -7.15
CA VAL A 25 -10.69 -15.57 -7.67
C VAL A 25 -11.28 -16.90 -7.19
N LYS A 26 -10.50 -17.98 -7.31
CA LYS A 26 -10.92 -19.35 -6.93
C LYS A 26 -11.14 -19.50 -5.42
N GLU A 27 -10.22 -18.98 -4.60
CA GLU A 27 -10.25 -19.20 -3.14
C GLU A 27 -11.19 -18.25 -2.41
N TYR A 28 -11.24 -16.98 -2.84
CA TYR A 28 -12.00 -15.95 -2.12
C TYR A 28 -13.26 -15.48 -2.85
N GLY A 29 -13.52 -15.95 -4.08
CA GLY A 29 -14.68 -15.52 -4.86
C GLY A 29 -14.70 -14.02 -5.17
N VAL A 30 -13.52 -13.39 -5.26
CA VAL A 30 -13.39 -11.99 -5.64
C VAL A 30 -13.41 -11.83 -7.15
N ASN A 31 -13.85 -10.68 -7.65
CA ASN A 31 -13.64 -10.29 -9.03
C ASN A 31 -12.34 -9.51 -9.15
N VAL A 32 -11.56 -9.80 -10.17
CA VAL A 32 -10.29 -9.11 -10.43
C VAL A 32 -10.41 -8.25 -11.69
N ILE A 33 -9.86 -7.04 -11.64
CA ILE A 33 -9.57 -6.23 -12.83
C ILE A 33 -8.06 -6.19 -12.97
N GLY A 34 -7.51 -6.95 -13.93
CA GLY A 34 -6.10 -6.95 -14.26
C GLY A 34 -5.77 -5.77 -15.20
N VAL A 35 -4.87 -4.89 -14.75
CA VAL A 35 -4.47 -3.70 -15.50
C VAL A 35 -3.04 -3.88 -16.01
N GLY A 36 -2.82 -3.81 -17.33
CA GLY A 36 -1.50 -4.02 -17.94
C GLY A 36 -1.56 -4.27 -19.45
N ASP A 37 -0.48 -4.77 -20.03
CA ASP A 37 -0.46 -5.21 -21.43
C ASP A 37 -1.37 -6.43 -21.62
N GLU A 38 -2.57 -6.19 -22.10
CA GLU A 38 -3.60 -7.23 -22.27
C GLU A 38 -3.13 -8.37 -23.18
N ALA A 39 -2.41 -8.06 -24.25
CA ALA A 39 -1.94 -9.06 -25.20
C ALA A 39 -0.92 -9.99 -24.53
N LEU A 40 0.02 -9.43 -23.77
CA LEU A 40 1.01 -10.17 -23.02
C LEU A 40 0.37 -11.02 -21.91
N VAL A 41 -0.59 -10.46 -21.17
CA VAL A 41 -1.31 -11.20 -20.10
C VAL A 41 -2.09 -12.37 -20.68
N ARG A 42 -2.83 -12.19 -21.78
CA ARG A 42 -3.58 -13.27 -22.44
C ARG A 42 -2.66 -14.36 -22.99
N LYS A 43 -1.54 -13.97 -23.60
CA LYS A 43 -0.53 -14.90 -24.09
C LYS A 43 0.03 -15.73 -22.92
N THR A 44 0.43 -15.08 -21.84
CA THR A 44 0.93 -15.76 -20.63
C THR A 44 -0.09 -16.72 -20.04
N ALA A 45 -1.36 -16.33 -19.98
CA ALA A 45 -2.44 -17.19 -19.52
C ALA A 45 -2.57 -18.46 -20.37
N GLN A 46 -2.54 -18.30 -21.69
CA GLN A 46 -2.64 -19.41 -22.63
C GLN A 46 -1.45 -20.38 -22.53
N GLU A 47 -0.21 -19.85 -22.50
CA GLU A 47 1.02 -20.64 -22.42
C GLU A 47 1.12 -21.44 -21.12
N ASN A 48 0.54 -20.94 -20.03
CA ASN A 48 0.59 -21.57 -18.70
C ASN A 48 -0.75 -22.20 -18.28
N SER A 49 -1.74 -22.27 -19.16
CA SER A 49 -3.07 -22.83 -18.89
C SER A 49 -3.77 -22.21 -17.67
N ILE A 50 -3.60 -20.90 -17.46
CA ILE A 50 -4.23 -20.16 -16.36
C ILE A 50 -5.61 -19.67 -16.81
N PRO A 51 -6.70 -20.00 -16.08
CA PRO A 51 -8.02 -19.54 -16.40
C PRO A 51 -8.18 -18.02 -16.15
N LEU A 52 -8.88 -17.34 -17.04
CA LEU A 52 -9.23 -15.92 -16.89
C LEU A 52 -10.65 -15.69 -16.38
N ASP A 53 -11.34 -16.76 -15.96
CA ASP A 53 -12.68 -16.64 -15.39
C ASP A 53 -12.64 -15.79 -14.11
N GLY A 54 -13.48 -14.74 -14.08
CA GLY A 54 -13.50 -13.77 -12.97
C GLY A 54 -12.40 -12.70 -13.03
N ILE A 55 -11.59 -12.68 -14.11
CA ILE A 55 -10.57 -11.65 -14.36
C ILE A 55 -10.95 -10.85 -15.60
N GLU A 56 -11.31 -9.59 -15.40
CA GLU A 56 -11.49 -8.58 -16.46
C GLU A 56 -10.13 -7.94 -16.75
N LEU A 57 -9.76 -7.76 -18.02
CA LEU A 57 -8.50 -7.12 -18.39
C LEU A 57 -8.74 -5.69 -18.90
N VAL A 58 -7.87 -4.78 -18.47
CA VAL A 58 -7.81 -3.39 -18.94
C VAL A 58 -6.43 -3.14 -19.52
N ASN A 59 -6.38 -2.83 -20.81
CA ASN A 59 -5.13 -2.64 -21.51
C ASN A 59 -4.41 -1.35 -21.11
N CYS A 60 -3.09 -1.45 -20.94
CA CYS A 60 -2.17 -0.34 -20.73
C CYS A 60 -0.94 -0.54 -21.60
N THR A 61 -0.38 0.54 -22.12
CA THR A 61 0.75 0.49 -23.07
C THR A 61 2.08 0.87 -22.43
N GLU A 62 2.06 1.34 -21.18
CA GLU A 62 3.26 1.77 -20.46
C GLU A 62 3.45 0.99 -19.15
N THR A 63 4.71 0.82 -18.75
CA THR A 63 5.09 0.21 -17.47
C THR A 63 6.01 1.15 -16.70
N ILE A 64 5.78 1.30 -15.38
CA ILE A 64 6.69 2.00 -14.50
C ILE A 64 7.70 0.98 -13.96
N GLU A 65 8.97 1.19 -14.30
CA GLU A 65 10.08 0.33 -13.90
C GLU A 65 10.55 0.66 -12.47
N MET A 66 11.24 -0.31 -11.83
CA MET A 66 11.79 -0.11 -10.48
C MET A 66 12.83 1.01 -10.40
N CYS A 67 13.55 1.29 -11.51
CA CYS A 67 14.56 2.34 -11.61
C CYS A 67 13.99 3.72 -11.97
N ASP A 68 12.71 3.81 -12.32
CA ASP A 68 12.09 5.10 -12.64
C ASP A 68 12.01 6.00 -11.41
N GLU A 69 12.26 7.31 -11.62
CA GLU A 69 12.01 8.29 -10.56
C GLU A 69 10.49 8.41 -10.32
N PRO A 70 10.00 8.11 -9.10
CA PRO A 70 8.57 7.92 -8.83
C PRO A 70 7.66 9.08 -9.25
N ALA A 71 8.03 10.31 -8.85
CA ALA A 71 7.17 11.47 -9.11
C ALA A 71 7.13 11.83 -10.60
N ARG A 72 8.23 11.63 -11.31
CA ARG A 72 8.32 11.82 -12.76
C ARG A 72 7.53 10.75 -13.51
N ALA A 73 7.70 9.48 -13.13
CA ALA A 73 7.01 8.35 -13.74
C ALA A 73 5.48 8.52 -13.66
N ILE A 74 4.94 8.82 -12.48
CA ILE A 74 3.50 9.07 -12.27
C ILE A 74 2.97 10.23 -13.13
N ARG A 75 3.80 11.24 -13.38
CA ARG A 75 3.41 12.40 -14.20
C ARG A 75 3.49 12.13 -15.69
N GLN A 76 4.45 11.34 -16.14
CA GLN A 76 4.75 11.13 -17.56
C GLN A 76 4.08 9.88 -18.13
N LYS A 77 4.16 8.75 -17.44
CA LYS A 77 3.60 7.46 -17.89
C LYS A 77 2.12 7.34 -17.52
N LYS A 78 1.28 8.10 -18.21
CA LYS A 78 -0.16 8.20 -17.88
C LYS A 78 -0.95 6.94 -18.19
N ASP A 79 -0.49 6.15 -19.15
CA ASP A 79 -1.10 4.88 -19.55
C ASP A 79 -0.39 3.67 -18.89
N SER A 80 0.32 3.90 -17.77
CA SER A 80 0.91 2.81 -17.00
C SER A 80 -0.12 2.12 -16.10
N SER A 81 0.08 0.82 -15.86
CA SER A 81 -0.78 -0.02 -15.02
C SER A 81 -1.04 0.59 -13.64
N ILE A 82 -0.01 1.18 -13.00
CA ILE A 82 -0.15 1.87 -11.71
C ILE A 82 -1.04 3.11 -11.83
N VAL A 83 -0.82 3.97 -12.83
CA VAL A 83 -1.59 5.22 -12.97
C VAL A 83 -3.04 4.93 -13.35
N VAL A 84 -3.26 4.04 -14.31
CA VAL A 84 -4.60 3.62 -14.73
C VAL A 84 -5.34 2.95 -13.57
N GLY A 85 -4.71 2.00 -12.89
CA GLY A 85 -5.31 1.30 -11.74
C GLY A 85 -5.68 2.23 -10.58
N LEU A 86 -4.82 3.21 -10.23
CA LEU A 86 -5.12 4.20 -9.21
C LEU A 86 -6.25 5.18 -9.62
N ASN A 87 -6.34 5.55 -10.89
CA ASN A 87 -7.48 6.33 -11.39
C ASN A 87 -8.77 5.52 -11.32
N MET A 88 -8.75 4.25 -11.70
CA MET A 88 -9.90 3.36 -11.59
C MET A 88 -10.37 3.22 -10.13
N LEU A 89 -9.43 3.08 -9.19
CA LEU A 89 -9.74 3.04 -7.76
C LEU A 89 -10.40 4.35 -7.30
N LYS A 90 -9.83 5.49 -7.67
CA LYS A 90 -10.39 6.82 -7.36
C LYS A 90 -11.80 6.99 -7.91
N ASP A 91 -12.08 6.46 -9.11
CA ASP A 91 -13.37 6.54 -9.79
C ASP A 91 -14.38 5.51 -9.27
N GLY A 92 -14.02 4.72 -8.25
CA GLY A 92 -14.91 3.71 -7.64
C GLY A 92 -15.16 2.48 -8.52
N LYS A 93 -14.29 2.21 -9.51
CA LYS A 93 -14.39 1.02 -10.37
C LYS A 93 -13.91 -0.26 -9.71
N GLY A 94 -13.24 -0.15 -8.57
CA GLY A 94 -12.82 -1.26 -7.72
C GLY A 94 -12.74 -0.83 -6.26
N ASP A 95 -12.68 -1.81 -5.36
CA ASP A 95 -12.68 -1.62 -3.91
C ASP A 95 -11.27 -1.47 -3.35
N ALA A 96 -10.27 -2.02 -4.05
CA ALA A 96 -8.85 -1.96 -3.68
C ALA A 96 -7.95 -2.04 -4.91
N PHE A 97 -6.68 -1.57 -4.77
CA PHE A 97 -5.63 -1.71 -5.76
C PHE A 97 -4.44 -2.46 -5.16
N VAL A 98 -3.95 -3.47 -5.88
CA VAL A 98 -2.80 -4.31 -5.49
C VAL A 98 -1.72 -4.22 -6.55
N SER A 99 -0.49 -4.00 -6.15
CA SER A 99 0.69 -3.97 -7.01
C SER A 99 1.90 -4.56 -6.31
N ALA A 100 2.70 -5.33 -7.01
CA ALA A 100 4.03 -5.78 -6.59
C ALA A 100 5.16 -4.96 -7.27
N GLY A 101 4.82 -3.85 -7.90
CA GLY A 101 5.75 -2.95 -8.59
C GLY A 101 6.43 -1.94 -7.67
N SER A 102 6.86 -0.81 -8.25
CA SER A 102 7.59 0.23 -7.53
C SER A 102 6.80 0.81 -6.36
N THR A 103 7.24 0.53 -5.13
CA THR A 103 6.64 1.08 -3.89
C THR A 103 6.64 2.61 -3.89
N GLY A 104 7.71 3.23 -4.39
CA GLY A 104 7.80 4.69 -4.49
C GLY A 104 6.76 5.27 -5.45
N ALA A 105 6.59 4.66 -6.63
CA ALA A 105 5.57 5.08 -7.60
C ALA A 105 4.16 4.87 -7.05
N LEU A 106 3.90 3.73 -6.39
CA LEU A 106 2.61 3.45 -5.77
C LEU A 106 2.28 4.48 -4.68
N HIS A 107 3.24 4.78 -3.79
CA HIS A 107 3.07 5.77 -2.71
C HIS A 107 2.80 7.18 -3.25
N VAL A 108 3.59 7.63 -4.24
CA VAL A 108 3.42 8.93 -4.88
C VAL A 108 2.10 8.98 -5.65
N GLY A 109 1.79 7.93 -6.41
CA GLY A 109 0.55 7.82 -7.17
C GLY A 109 -0.68 7.85 -6.27
N ALA A 110 -0.69 7.07 -5.17
CA ALA A 110 -1.76 7.09 -4.18
C ALA A 110 -1.95 8.50 -3.59
N SER A 111 -0.85 9.17 -3.25
CA SER A 111 -0.90 10.54 -2.69
C SER A 111 -1.46 11.59 -3.66
N LEU A 112 -1.11 11.49 -4.95
CA LEU A 112 -1.47 12.49 -5.97
C LEU A 112 -2.83 12.22 -6.62
N ILE A 113 -3.15 10.96 -6.86
CA ILE A 113 -4.34 10.52 -7.61
C ILE A 113 -5.51 10.23 -6.66
N VAL A 114 -5.33 9.29 -5.72
CA VAL A 114 -6.38 8.89 -4.76
C VAL A 114 -6.54 9.96 -3.68
N ARG A 115 -5.44 10.57 -3.28
CA ARG A 115 -5.34 11.60 -2.25
C ARG A 115 -5.51 11.05 -0.83
N THR A 116 -5.19 11.90 0.15
CA THR A 116 -5.31 11.60 1.57
C THR A 116 -6.66 12.04 2.14
N LEU A 117 -7.08 11.40 3.21
CA LEU A 117 -8.23 11.86 4.00
C LEU A 117 -7.96 13.26 4.58
N LYS A 118 -9.04 14.02 4.80
CA LYS A 118 -8.94 15.36 5.43
C LYS A 118 -8.25 15.25 6.79
N GLY A 119 -7.22 16.06 6.99
CA GLY A 119 -6.40 16.07 8.21
C GLY A 119 -5.14 15.19 8.13
N ILE A 120 -5.06 14.25 7.20
CA ILE A 120 -3.86 13.44 6.97
C ILE A 120 -2.96 14.13 5.95
N LYS A 121 -1.81 14.61 6.38
CA LYS A 121 -0.88 15.35 5.52
C LYS A 121 -0.01 14.43 4.64
N ARG A 122 0.31 13.24 5.13
CA ARG A 122 1.16 12.25 4.45
C ARG A 122 0.61 10.85 4.69
N PRO A 123 0.52 10.00 3.67
CA PRO A 123 0.31 8.57 3.86
C PRO A 123 1.56 7.93 4.45
N ALA A 124 1.42 6.72 4.98
CA ALA A 124 2.51 5.94 5.51
C ALA A 124 2.44 4.51 4.97
N LEU A 125 3.60 3.87 4.83
CA LEU A 125 3.69 2.45 4.52
C LEU A 125 3.51 1.65 5.82
N ALA A 126 2.50 0.81 5.85
CA ALA A 126 2.14 0.00 7.01
C ALA A 126 2.43 -1.48 6.75
N THR A 127 3.16 -2.13 7.64
CA THR A 127 3.51 -3.55 7.51
C THR A 127 3.19 -4.31 8.79
N MET A 128 2.48 -5.42 8.65
CA MET A 128 2.29 -6.36 9.77
C MET A 128 3.55 -7.20 9.96
N VAL A 129 4.23 -6.99 11.06
CA VAL A 129 5.48 -7.69 11.41
C VAL A 129 5.15 -8.87 12.34
N PRO A 130 5.53 -10.10 11.97
CA PRO A 130 5.33 -11.25 12.84
C PRO A 130 6.22 -11.15 14.09
N ALA A 131 5.66 -11.50 15.26
CA ALA A 131 6.41 -11.54 16.50
C ALA A 131 5.99 -12.75 17.34
N LYS A 132 6.81 -13.09 18.35
CA LYS A 132 6.68 -14.31 19.14
C LYS A 132 5.28 -14.53 19.76
N LYS A 133 4.65 -13.47 20.25
CA LYS A 133 3.32 -13.56 20.88
C LYS A 133 2.20 -13.18 19.93
N GLN A 134 2.37 -12.09 19.20
CA GLN A 134 1.34 -11.52 18.35
C GLN A 134 1.99 -10.56 17.35
N ALA A 135 1.61 -10.62 16.09
CA ALA A 135 2.07 -9.65 15.09
C ALA A 135 1.72 -8.22 15.49
N TYR A 136 2.55 -7.26 15.13
CA TYR A 136 2.32 -5.83 15.35
C TYR A 136 2.39 -5.07 14.04
N LEU A 137 1.72 -3.93 13.98
CA LEU A 137 1.78 -3.02 12.86
C LEU A 137 2.96 -2.06 13.03
N LEU A 138 3.91 -2.09 12.10
CA LEU A 138 4.97 -1.10 12.00
C LEU A 138 4.54 0.01 11.02
N LEU A 139 4.65 1.28 11.44
CA LEU A 139 4.23 2.45 10.68
C LEU A 139 5.13 3.64 11.05
N ASP A 140 5.84 4.25 10.17
CA ASP A 140 6.03 4.10 8.72
C ASP A 140 7.21 3.16 8.42
N CYS A 141 7.12 2.38 7.33
CA CYS A 141 8.17 1.45 6.92
C CYS A 141 9.03 2.00 5.76
N GLY A 142 9.28 3.31 5.73
CA GLY A 142 10.21 3.92 4.77
C GLY A 142 9.56 4.65 3.58
N ALA A 143 8.26 4.91 3.61
CA ALA A 143 7.64 5.80 2.63
C ALA A 143 8.04 7.27 2.84
N ASN A 144 8.35 7.64 4.08
CA ASN A 144 8.79 8.98 4.45
C ASN A 144 10.21 8.91 5.02
N VAL A 145 11.18 9.50 4.32
CA VAL A 145 12.60 9.54 4.73
C VAL A 145 12.76 10.36 6.02
N GLU A 146 12.07 11.49 6.11
CA GLU A 146 12.06 12.35 7.28
C GLU A 146 10.64 12.54 7.80
N CYS A 147 10.46 12.28 9.09
CA CYS A 147 9.19 12.49 9.78
C CYS A 147 9.30 13.68 10.73
N ARG A 148 8.20 14.39 10.90
CA ARG A 148 8.02 15.40 11.95
C ARG A 148 7.19 14.79 13.10
N PRO A 149 7.27 15.35 14.32
CA PRO A 149 6.51 14.85 15.46
C PRO A 149 5.01 14.68 15.19
N GLU A 150 4.38 15.63 14.50
CA GLU A 150 2.96 15.58 14.17
C GLU A 150 2.62 14.46 13.18
N MET A 151 3.57 14.09 12.30
CA MET A 151 3.39 12.95 11.39
C MET A 151 3.37 11.65 12.18
N LEU A 152 4.29 11.48 13.13
CA LEU A 152 4.32 10.28 13.99
C LEU A 152 3.06 10.16 14.85
N ALA A 153 2.53 11.27 15.37
CA ALA A 153 1.25 11.29 16.07
C ALA A 153 0.09 10.89 15.15
N ALA A 154 0.05 11.42 13.91
CA ALA A 154 -0.96 11.02 12.93
C ALA A 154 -0.85 9.53 12.56
N PHE A 155 0.37 9.00 12.38
CA PHE A 155 0.60 7.57 12.10
C PHE A 155 0.15 6.70 13.27
N ALA A 156 0.34 7.13 14.52
CA ALA A 156 -0.14 6.43 15.69
C ALA A 156 -1.67 6.30 15.70
N VAL A 157 -2.39 7.37 15.36
CA VAL A 157 -3.86 7.35 15.23
C VAL A 157 -4.28 6.42 14.07
N MET A 158 -3.66 6.57 12.90
CA MET A 158 -3.97 5.74 11.72
C MET A 158 -3.73 4.26 12.03
N GLY A 159 -2.59 3.91 12.64
CA GLY A 159 -2.25 2.55 13.02
C GLY A 159 -3.22 1.98 14.05
N SER A 160 -3.61 2.76 15.06
CA SER A 160 -4.62 2.35 16.05
C SER A 160 -5.97 2.07 15.40
N CYS A 161 -6.41 2.91 14.47
CA CYS A 161 -7.65 2.70 13.72
C CYS A 161 -7.57 1.43 12.86
N TYR A 162 -6.47 1.23 12.14
CA TYR A 162 -6.25 0.07 11.30
C TYR A 162 -6.30 -1.24 12.12
N VAL A 163 -5.48 -1.33 13.15
CA VAL A 163 -5.40 -2.53 14.01
C VAL A 163 -6.75 -2.82 14.69
N ASN A 164 -7.48 -1.77 15.08
CA ASN A 164 -8.81 -1.94 15.65
C ASN A 164 -9.82 -2.49 14.63
N LYS A 165 -9.87 -1.93 13.42
CA LYS A 165 -10.89 -2.24 12.41
C LYS A 165 -10.57 -3.50 11.61
N VAL A 166 -9.31 -3.69 11.22
CA VAL A 166 -8.87 -4.80 10.36
C VAL A 166 -8.53 -6.03 11.19
N GLU A 167 -7.76 -5.84 12.28
CA GLU A 167 -7.32 -6.94 13.14
C GLU A 167 -8.31 -7.25 14.28
N GLY A 168 -9.37 -6.47 14.44
CA GLY A 168 -10.37 -6.65 15.51
C GLY A 168 -9.86 -6.38 16.94
N ARG A 169 -8.66 -5.79 17.09
CA ARG A 169 -8.04 -5.54 18.40
C ARG A 169 -8.54 -4.23 18.98
N ARG A 170 -9.38 -4.31 19.99
CA ARG A 170 -9.89 -3.13 20.69
C ARG A 170 -8.78 -2.41 21.46
N SER A 171 -8.69 -1.10 21.30
CA SER A 171 -7.74 -0.23 22.03
C SER A 171 -6.28 -0.76 21.97
N PRO A 172 -5.69 -0.91 20.77
CA PRO A 172 -4.33 -1.40 20.64
C PRO A 172 -3.34 -0.46 21.33
N SER A 173 -2.27 -1.02 21.91
CA SER A 173 -1.18 -0.21 22.45
C SER A 173 -0.33 0.34 21.34
N VAL A 174 0.12 1.58 21.51
CA VAL A 174 1.05 2.28 20.63
C VAL A 174 2.39 2.42 21.32
N ALA A 175 3.47 2.23 20.60
CA ALA A 175 4.82 2.50 21.07
C ALA A 175 5.59 3.30 20.00
N LEU A 176 6.48 4.17 20.44
CA LEU A 176 7.44 4.87 19.57
C LEU A 176 8.72 4.04 19.50
N ALA A 177 9.08 3.58 18.30
CA ALA A 177 10.35 2.90 18.09
C ALA A 177 11.52 3.89 18.31
N ASN A 178 12.45 3.52 19.17
CA ASN A 178 13.57 4.37 19.56
C ASN A 178 14.77 3.48 19.97
N ASN A 179 15.96 4.08 20.15
CA ASN A 179 17.19 3.40 20.58
C ASN A 179 17.28 3.15 22.09
N GLY A 180 16.23 3.46 22.85
CA GLY A 180 16.11 3.22 24.30
C GLY A 180 14.72 3.59 24.80
N ALA A 181 14.37 3.09 25.99
CA ALA A 181 13.07 3.32 26.62
C ALA A 181 13.01 4.60 27.47
N GLU A 182 14.18 5.16 27.82
CA GLU A 182 14.27 6.34 28.67
C GLU A 182 13.83 7.60 27.89
N GLU A 183 13.17 8.54 28.55
CA GLU A 183 12.66 9.79 27.95
C GLU A 183 13.77 10.66 27.33
N SER A 184 15.02 10.52 27.81
CA SER A 184 16.19 11.24 27.31
C SER A 184 16.75 10.68 26.00
N LYS A 185 16.34 9.47 25.61
CA LYS A 185 16.85 8.79 24.40
C LYS A 185 16.21 9.33 23.12
N GLY A 186 16.91 9.10 22.02
CA GLY A 186 16.48 9.52 20.69
C GLY A 186 16.90 10.93 20.32
N THR A 187 16.58 11.27 19.08
CA THR A 187 16.80 12.61 18.53
C THR A 187 15.86 13.64 19.20
N PRO A 188 16.16 14.94 19.11
CA PRO A 188 15.22 15.97 19.56
C PRO A 188 13.81 15.78 19.00
N MET A 189 13.68 15.42 17.73
CA MET A 189 12.42 15.14 17.05
C MET A 189 11.67 13.98 17.72
N LEU A 190 12.34 12.87 18.07
CA LEU A 190 11.70 11.72 18.73
C LEU A 190 11.27 12.05 20.16
N ARG A 191 12.03 12.88 20.89
CA ARG A 191 11.62 13.35 22.23
C ARG A 191 10.38 14.24 22.16
N GLU A 192 10.31 15.13 21.18
CA GLU A 192 9.12 15.96 20.92
C GLU A 192 7.92 15.08 20.54
N ALA A 193 8.12 14.11 19.63
CA ALA A 193 7.08 13.15 19.26
C ALA A 193 6.56 12.35 20.46
N HIS A 194 7.44 11.91 21.37
CA HIS A 194 7.06 11.22 22.59
C HIS A 194 6.12 12.08 23.46
N GLN A 195 6.45 13.35 23.68
CA GLN A 195 5.59 14.25 24.45
C GLN A 195 4.22 14.47 23.78
N LEU A 196 4.22 14.61 22.45
CA LEU A 196 3.00 14.75 21.68
C LEU A 196 2.12 13.50 21.75
N LEU A 197 2.71 12.32 21.63
CA LEU A 197 1.99 11.03 21.72
C LEU A 197 1.31 10.83 23.10
N LYS A 198 1.92 11.27 24.19
CA LYS A 198 1.31 11.23 25.53
C LYS A 198 -0.02 11.98 25.62
N THR A 199 -0.20 13.02 24.80
CA THR A 199 -1.39 13.87 24.81
C THR A 199 -2.28 13.66 23.58
N THR A 200 -1.91 12.78 22.66
CA THR A 200 -2.69 12.52 21.46
C THR A 200 -3.96 11.73 21.79
N PRO A 201 -5.14 12.28 21.47
CA PRO A 201 -6.39 11.60 21.78
C PRO A 201 -6.61 10.38 20.86
N GLY A 202 -7.33 9.38 21.36
CA GLY A 202 -7.74 8.19 20.58
C GLY A 202 -6.68 7.10 20.46
N ILE A 203 -5.54 7.23 21.08
CA ILE A 203 -4.50 6.19 21.16
C ILE A 203 -4.22 5.79 22.63
N ARG A 204 -3.65 4.62 22.80
CA ARG A 204 -3.13 4.15 24.08
C ARG A 204 -1.60 4.02 23.97
N PHE A 205 -0.90 5.12 24.26
CA PHE A 205 0.55 5.25 24.23
C PHE A 205 1.19 4.89 25.57
#